data_b3d29d1e7f727e7498743b42ac354f13
#
_entry.id   b3d29d1e7f727e7498743b42ac354f13
#
_cell.length_a   1.000
_cell.length_b   1.000
_cell.length_c   1.000
_cell.angle_alpha   90.00
_cell.angle_beta   90.00
_cell.angle_gamma   90.00
#
_symmetry.space_group_name_H-M   'P 1'
#
loop_
_entity.id
_entity.type
_entity.pdbx_description
1 polymer ?
#
loop_
_entity_poly.entity_id
_entity_poly.type
_entity_poly.pdbx_seq_one_letter_code
_entity_poly.pdbx_strand_id
1 'polypeptide(L)'
;GGRVQRFREDFTRLPSMATLGKLWDDHPEAALNAANQVGYVLAAELRSRGVDYSFTPVLDLDYGPSRVIGDRAFHRQPEAVVALAGALAAGLRQAGMGSCGKHFPGHGYVVPDSHVALPVDDRSLEAMQEDLIPYRQLSLDAVMAAHVIYDCMDCNTAVFSNKWISYLRNDIKFNG
;
A
#
# COMPACT_ATOMS: atom_id res chain seq x y z
N GLY A 1 6.47 8.88 3.05
CA GLY A 1 6.24 10.26 3.46
C GLY A 1 5.36 10.38 4.71
N GLY A 2 4.94 11.60 5.01
CA GLY A 2 4.11 11.89 6.17
C GLY A 2 4.74 11.47 7.50
N ARG A 3 3.90 11.03 8.45
CA ARG A 3 4.33 10.66 9.82
C ARG A 3 5.28 9.47 9.89
N VAL A 4 5.31 8.63 8.88
CA VAL A 4 6.14 7.42 8.85
C VAL A 4 7.49 7.61 8.13
N GLN A 5 7.79 8.79 7.63
CA GLN A 5 9.08 9.07 7.01
C GLN A 5 10.20 8.97 8.06
N ARG A 6 11.16 8.06 7.82
CA ARG A 6 12.29 7.79 8.73
C ARG A 6 13.48 8.70 8.48
N PHE A 7 13.89 8.81 7.23
CA PHE A 7 14.96 9.70 6.82
C PHE A 7 14.40 11.11 6.64
N ARG A 8 14.83 12.07 7.45
CA ARG A 8 14.29 13.43 7.49
C ARG A 8 15.36 14.50 7.30
N GLU A 9 16.51 14.34 7.94
CA GLU A 9 17.65 15.21 7.81
C GLU A 9 18.28 14.97 6.44
N ASP A 10 18.52 16.04 5.69
CA ASP A 10 19.02 16.00 4.29
C ASP A 10 18.14 15.23 3.29
N PHE A 11 16.86 14.99 3.62
CA PHE A 11 15.89 14.39 2.72
C PHE A 11 14.67 15.27 2.52
N THR A 12 14.13 15.26 1.32
CA THR A 12 12.88 15.95 1.01
C THR A 12 11.75 15.45 1.92
N ARG A 13 11.01 16.37 2.53
CA ARG A 13 9.79 16.05 3.29
C ARG A 13 8.67 15.72 2.32
N LEU A 14 8.35 14.44 2.21
CA LEU A 14 7.30 13.97 1.33
C LEU A 14 5.92 14.05 2.03
N PRO A 15 4.84 14.38 1.30
CA PRO A 15 3.49 14.42 1.84
C PRO A 15 3.04 13.04 2.32
N SER A 16 1.97 13.00 3.13
CA SER A 16 1.25 11.75 3.38
C SER A 16 0.50 11.32 2.11
N MET A 17 0.21 10.03 1.99
CA MET A 17 -0.53 9.52 0.81
C MET A 17 -1.95 10.07 0.78
N ALA A 18 -2.60 10.26 1.92
CA ALA A 18 -3.91 10.91 2.01
C ALA A 18 -3.91 12.36 1.45
N THR A 19 -2.78 13.06 1.49
CA THR A 19 -2.68 14.38 0.84
C THR A 19 -2.80 14.27 -0.68
N LEU A 20 -2.21 13.23 -1.28
CA LEU A 20 -2.36 12.95 -2.71
C LEU A 20 -3.77 12.50 -3.06
N GLY A 21 -4.40 11.72 -2.16
CA GLY A 21 -5.81 11.32 -2.31
C GLY A 21 -6.76 12.52 -2.30
N LYS A 22 -6.58 13.47 -1.40
CA LYS A 22 -7.37 14.72 -1.39
C LYS A 22 -7.16 15.55 -2.65
N LEU A 23 -5.93 15.58 -3.17
CA LEU A 23 -5.66 16.29 -4.43
C LEU A 23 -6.33 15.59 -5.62
N TRP A 24 -6.46 14.27 -5.56
CA TRP A 24 -7.16 13.48 -6.57
C TRP A 24 -8.63 13.85 -6.71
N ASP A 25 -9.31 14.12 -5.60
CA ASP A 25 -10.74 14.46 -5.60
C ASP A 25 -11.04 15.73 -6.43
N ASP A 26 -10.16 16.72 -6.36
CA ASP A 26 -10.34 17.99 -7.04
C ASP A 26 -9.59 18.09 -8.38
N HIS A 27 -8.40 17.48 -8.46
CA HIS A 27 -7.46 17.64 -9.56
C HIS A 27 -6.73 16.32 -9.88
N PRO A 28 -7.38 15.33 -10.51
CA PRO A 28 -6.82 13.98 -10.74
C PRO A 28 -5.46 13.99 -11.47
N GLU A 29 -5.33 14.76 -12.55
CA GLU A 29 -4.08 14.84 -13.33
C GLU A 29 -2.93 15.41 -12.51
N ALA A 30 -3.18 16.45 -11.72
CA ALA A 30 -2.18 17.04 -10.84
C ALA A 30 -1.76 16.04 -9.74
N ALA A 31 -2.71 15.26 -9.20
CA ALA A 31 -2.45 14.23 -8.22
C ALA A 31 -1.57 13.10 -8.77
N LEU A 32 -1.82 12.64 -10.01
CA LEU A 32 -0.99 11.64 -10.67
C LEU A 32 0.44 12.13 -10.89
N ASN A 33 0.59 13.36 -11.38
CA ASN A 33 1.91 13.98 -11.56
C ASN A 33 2.64 14.11 -10.22
N ALA A 34 1.96 14.57 -9.17
CA ALA A 34 2.53 14.69 -7.82
C ALA A 34 2.93 13.32 -7.26
N ALA A 35 2.08 12.28 -7.41
CA ALA A 35 2.40 10.93 -6.96
C ALA A 35 3.64 10.36 -7.66
N ASN A 36 3.76 10.55 -8.98
CA ASN A 36 4.95 10.16 -9.74
C ASN A 36 6.21 10.87 -9.24
N GLN A 37 6.16 12.20 -9.08
CA GLN A 37 7.28 12.99 -8.56
C GLN A 37 7.69 12.56 -7.14
N VAL A 38 6.71 12.28 -6.26
CA VAL A 38 6.96 11.77 -4.91
C VAL A 38 7.69 10.43 -4.96
N GLY A 39 7.26 9.52 -5.85
CA GLY A 39 7.94 8.25 -6.07
C GLY A 39 9.38 8.41 -6.57
N TYR A 40 9.58 9.28 -7.55
CA TYR A 40 10.90 9.56 -8.12
C TYR A 40 11.86 10.15 -7.07
N VAL A 41 11.44 11.20 -6.36
CA VAL A 41 12.27 11.85 -5.33
C VAL A 41 12.61 10.88 -4.20
N LEU A 42 11.61 10.12 -3.71
CA LEU A 42 11.83 9.09 -2.69
C LEU A 42 12.92 8.11 -3.10
N ALA A 43 12.83 7.57 -4.31
CA ALA A 43 13.77 6.58 -4.80
C ALA A 43 15.14 7.19 -5.09
N ALA A 44 15.22 8.34 -5.75
CA ALA A 44 16.47 9.00 -6.10
C ALA A 44 17.29 9.34 -4.84
N GLU A 45 16.65 9.92 -3.82
CA GLU A 45 17.32 10.26 -2.57
C GLU A 45 17.80 9.02 -1.79
N LEU A 46 16.96 7.97 -1.69
CA LEU A 46 17.32 6.74 -0.99
C LEU A 46 18.46 6.01 -1.71
N ARG A 47 18.38 5.89 -3.05
CA ARG A 47 19.43 5.21 -3.84
C ARG A 47 20.76 5.96 -3.77
N SER A 48 20.77 7.28 -3.75
CA SER A 48 22.00 8.08 -3.58
C SER A 48 22.71 7.82 -2.24
N ARG A 49 22.00 7.26 -1.27
CA ARG A 49 22.50 6.90 0.07
C ARG A 49 22.69 5.38 0.27
N GLY A 50 22.66 4.59 -0.82
CA GLY A 50 22.88 3.14 -0.78
C GLY A 50 21.68 2.29 -0.34
N VAL A 51 20.45 2.84 -0.36
CA VAL A 51 19.22 2.09 -0.10
C VAL A 51 18.60 1.65 -1.42
N ASP A 52 18.58 0.35 -1.68
CA ASP A 52 18.14 -0.19 -2.98
C ASP A 52 16.64 -0.46 -3.07
N TYR A 53 15.93 -0.57 -1.94
CA TYR A 53 14.54 -0.98 -1.91
C TYR A 53 13.73 -0.27 -0.83
N SER A 54 12.49 0.08 -1.13
CA SER A 54 11.53 0.65 -0.17
C SER A 54 10.23 -0.12 -0.19
N PHE A 55 9.71 -0.46 0.99
CA PHE A 55 8.42 -1.15 1.15
C PHE A 55 7.24 -0.18 0.94
N THR A 56 7.05 0.23 -0.31
CA THR A 56 6.02 1.17 -0.77
C THR A 56 5.53 0.77 -2.17
N PRO A 57 4.27 1.04 -2.56
CA PRO A 57 3.23 1.82 -1.88
C PRO A 57 2.38 1.05 -0.86
N VAL A 58 1.68 1.79 0.02
CA VAL A 58 0.54 1.28 0.79
C VAL A 58 -0.66 1.22 -0.13
N LEU A 59 -1.33 0.07 -0.21
CA LEU A 59 -2.49 -0.19 -1.06
C LEU A 59 -3.78 -0.37 -0.26
N ASP A 60 -3.68 -0.30 1.07
CA ASP A 60 -4.82 -0.39 1.97
C ASP A 60 -5.81 0.74 1.70
N LEU A 61 -7.09 0.41 1.62
CA LEU A 61 -8.17 1.39 1.48
C LEU A 61 -8.42 2.12 2.80
N ASP A 62 -8.75 3.41 2.73
CA ASP A 62 -9.07 4.22 3.91
C ASP A 62 -10.53 4.01 4.34
N TYR A 63 -10.75 3.10 5.27
CA TYR A 63 -12.05 2.90 5.92
C TYR A 63 -12.33 3.87 7.07
N GLY A 64 -11.37 4.72 7.44
CA GLY A 64 -11.50 5.74 8.48
C GLY A 64 -11.01 5.31 9.87
N PRO A 65 -11.48 4.19 10.45
CA PRO A 65 -11.19 3.90 11.87
C PRO A 65 -9.77 3.39 12.14
N SER A 66 -9.04 2.89 11.13
CA SER A 66 -7.70 2.31 11.32
C SER A 66 -6.66 3.38 11.63
N ARG A 67 -6.21 3.45 12.89
CA ARG A 67 -5.10 4.34 13.29
C ARG A 67 -3.74 3.85 12.78
N VAL A 68 -3.61 2.57 12.48
CA VAL A 68 -2.37 1.97 11.93
C VAL A 68 -2.14 2.43 10.51
N ILE A 69 -3.17 2.41 9.69
CA ILE A 69 -3.11 2.86 8.29
C ILE A 69 -3.29 4.38 8.23
N GLY A 70 -4.45 4.91 8.60
CA GLY A 70 -4.74 6.34 8.64
C GLY A 70 -4.27 7.07 7.37
N ASP A 71 -3.53 8.17 7.53
CA ASP A 71 -3.02 9.01 6.44
C ASP A 71 -1.97 8.35 5.52
N ARG A 72 -1.62 7.08 5.79
CA ARG A 72 -0.77 6.26 4.92
C ARG A 72 -1.54 5.71 3.71
N ALA A 73 -2.86 5.52 3.82
CA ALA A 73 -3.72 5.21 2.68
C ALA A 73 -3.82 6.41 1.72
N PHE A 74 -3.94 6.11 0.44
CA PHE A 74 -4.20 7.15 -0.55
C PHE A 74 -5.65 7.63 -0.50
N HIS A 75 -6.58 6.69 -0.51
CA HIS A 75 -8.01 6.98 -0.65
C HIS A 75 -8.88 5.82 -0.19
N ARG A 76 -10.21 6.05 -0.05
CA ARG A 76 -11.19 4.99 0.20
C ARG A 76 -11.53 4.22 -1.09
N GLN A 77 -11.57 4.88 -2.23
CA GLN A 77 -11.94 4.27 -3.50
C GLN A 77 -10.77 3.50 -4.11
N PRO A 78 -10.93 2.23 -4.48
CA PRO A 78 -9.85 1.40 -5.00
C PRO A 78 -9.28 1.93 -6.32
N GLU A 79 -10.08 2.55 -7.18
CA GLU A 79 -9.65 3.14 -8.44
C GLU A 79 -8.65 4.28 -8.23
N ALA A 80 -8.91 5.14 -7.23
CA ALA A 80 -8.00 6.21 -6.84
C ALA A 80 -6.68 5.64 -6.29
N VAL A 81 -6.77 4.57 -5.47
CA VAL A 81 -5.58 3.89 -4.94
C VAL A 81 -4.76 3.28 -6.08
N VAL A 82 -5.40 2.61 -7.04
CA VAL A 82 -4.71 2.04 -8.22
C VAL A 82 -4.01 3.14 -9.02
N ALA A 83 -4.70 4.22 -9.33
CA ALA A 83 -4.15 5.31 -10.12
C ALA A 83 -2.94 5.98 -9.43
N LEU A 84 -3.10 6.37 -8.18
CA LEU A 84 -2.07 7.08 -7.41
C LEU A 84 -0.88 6.19 -7.05
N ALA A 85 -1.14 4.95 -6.60
CA ALA A 85 -0.08 3.99 -6.29
C ALA A 85 0.68 3.56 -7.54
N GLY A 86 -0.02 3.41 -8.67
CA GLY A 86 0.60 3.15 -9.98
C GLY A 86 1.53 4.27 -10.43
N ALA A 87 1.08 5.53 -10.31
CA ALA A 87 1.90 6.70 -10.62
C ALA A 87 3.13 6.79 -9.72
N LEU A 88 2.97 6.56 -8.41
CA LEU A 88 4.09 6.53 -7.47
C LEU A 88 5.08 5.40 -7.80
N ALA A 89 4.60 4.19 -8.08
CA ALA A 89 5.44 3.05 -8.47
C ALA A 89 6.19 3.32 -9.79
N ALA A 90 5.57 4.02 -10.73
CA ALA A 90 6.25 4.46 -11.96
C ALA A 90 7.42 5.42 -11.64
N GLY A 91 7.22 6.37 -10.72
CA GLY A 91 8.28 7.26 -10.24
C GLY A 91 9.43 6.51 -9.56
N LEU A 92 9.12 5.49 -8.72
CA LEU A 92 10.14 4.62 -8.12
C LEU A 92 10.99 3.95 -9.20
N ARG A 93 10.36 3.34 -10.20
CA ARG A 93 11.06 2.66 -11.31
C ARG A 93 11.91 3.60 -12.15
N GLN A 94 11.46 4.84 -12.39
CA GLN A 94 12.24 5.85 -13.11
C GLN A 94 13.57 6.16 -12.41
N ALA A 95 13.61 6.10 -11.09
CA ALA A 95 14.85 6.26 -10.30
C ALA A 95 15.54 4.91 -9.97
N GLY A 96 15.13 3.80 -10.60
CA GLY A 96 15.77 2.49 -10.48
C GLY A 96 15.45 1.73 -9.19
N MET A 97 14.29 1.99 -8.55
CA MET A 97 13.83 1.30 -7.32
C MET A 97 12.59 0.47 -7.60
N GLY A 98 12.53 -0.76 -7.08
CA GLY A 98 11.36 -1.62 -7.13
C GLY A 98 10.24 -1.17 -6.19
N SER A 99 9.03 -1.67 -6.44
CA SER A 99 7.81 -1.40 -5.66
C SER A 99 7.38 -2.60 -4.83
N CYS A 100 6.83 -2.34 -3.62
CA CYS A 100 6.27 -3.36 -2.75
C CYS A 100 4.88 -2.93 -2.28
N GLY A 101 3.84 -3.52 -2.86
CA GLY A 101 2.46 -3.27 -2.44
C GLY A 101 2.15 -3.89 -1.09
N LYS A 102 1.48 -3.16 -0.19
CA LYS A 102 1.18 -3.61 1.17
C LYS A 102 -0.09 -2.97 1.72
N HIS A 103 -0.76 -3.64 2.65
CA HIS A 103 -0.49 -4.94 3.30
C HIS A 103 -1.52 -5.96 2.82
N PHE A 104 -1.12 -6.90 1.99
CA PHE A 104 -2.01 -7.89 1.38
C PHE A 104 -2.69 -8.78 2.43
N PRO A 105 -4.00 -9.05 2.34
CA PRO A 105 -4.96 -8.66 1.28
C PRO A 105 -5.63 -7.29 1.51
N GLY A 106 -5.36 -6.58 2.60
CA GLY A 106 -5.88 -5.26 2.95
C GLY A 106 -6.01 -5.08 4.46
N HIS A 107 -5.39 -4.04 5.03
CA HIS A 107 -5.33 -3.79 6.47
C HIS A 107 -6.17 -2.57 6.89
N GLY A 108 -6.84 -1.90 5.94
CA GLY A 108 -7.50 -0.62 6.21
C GLY A 108 -8.77 -0.72 7.06
N TYR A 109 -9.44 -1.87 7.06
CA TYR A 109 -10.69 -2.09 7.80
C TYR A 109 -10.47 -2.35 9.30
N VAL A 110 -9.36 -2.97 9.66
CA VAL A 110 -9.11 -3.48 11.01
C VAL A 110 -8.68 -2.35 11.96
N VAL A 111 -9.36 -2.25 13.10
CA VAL A 111 -9.14 -1.18 14.11
C VAL A 111 -8.00 -1.48 15.10
N PRO A 112 -7.82 -2.72 15.59
CA PRO A 112 -6.80 -3.00 16.61
C PRO A 112 -5.39 -2.77 16.10
N ASP A 113 -4.57 -2.16 16.95
CA ASP A 113 -3.13 -2.10 16.76
C ASP A 113 -2.54 -3.50 16.97
N SER A 114 -1.90 -4.04 15.93
CA SER A 114 -1.25 -5.36 15.97
C SER A 114 -0.16 -5.49 17.05
N HIS A 115 0.25 -4.38 17.67
CA HIS A 115 1.17 -4.39 18.82
C HIS A 115 0.49 -4.72 20.15
N VAL A 116 -0.85 -4.67 20.21
CA VAL A 116 -1.62 -4.85 21.46
C VAL A 116 -2.48 -6.11 21.41
N ALA A 117 -3.03 -6.45 20.24
CA ALA A 117 -3.82 -7.66 20.02
C ALA A 117 -3.68 -8.11 18.56
N LEU A 118 -3.76 -9.43 18.33
CA LEU A 118 -3.77 -9.95 16.98
C LEU A 118 -5.06 -9.50 16.27
N PRO A 119 -4.99 -8.66 15.24
CA PRO A 119 -6.16 -8.12 14.59
C PRO A 119 -6.85 -9.20 13.75
N VAL A 120 -8.19 -9.20 13.78
CA VAL A 120 -9.03 -10.09 13.00
C VAL A 120 -9.95 -9.26 12.12
N ASP A 121 -9.99 -9.58 10.84
CA ASP A 121 -10.97 -9.09 9.87
C ASP A 121 -12.05 -10.17 9.70
N ASP A 122 -13.26 -9.89 10.14
CA ASP A 122 -14.41 -10.79 10.15
C ASP A 122 -15.29 -10.68 8.90
N ARG A 123 -14.87 -9.88 7.92
CA ARG A 123 -15.60 -9.71 6.66
C ARG A 123 -15.54 -10.97 5.81
N SER A 124 -16.58 -11.19 5.00
CA SER A 124 -16.56 -12.21 3.96
C SER A 124 -15.56 -11.88 2.86
N LEU A 125 -15.10 -12.88 2.11
CA LEU A 125 -14.22 -12.67 0.95
C LEU A 125 -14.88 -11.77 -0.12
N GLU A 126 -16.21 -11.83 -0.24
CA GLU A 126 -16.97 -10.96 -1.12
C GLU A 126 -16.88 -9.49 -0.69
N ALA A 127 -17.03 -9.22 0.62
CA ALA A 127 -16.89 -7.86 1.16
C ALA A 127 -15.47 -7.29 1.04
N MET A 128 -14.46 -8.15 0.88
CA MET A 128 -13.06 -7.77 0.70
C MET A 128 -12.65 -7.57 -0.76
N GLN A 129 -13.55 -7.76 -1.74
CA GLN A 129 -13.17 -7.69 -3.16
C GLN A 129 -12.58 -6.33 -3.56
N GLU A 130 -13.05 -5.24 -2.96
CA GLU A 130 -12.51 -3.90 -3.19
C GLU A 130 -11.03 -3.78 -2.75
N ASP A 131 -10.68 -4.37 -1.60
CA ASP A 131 -9.31 -4.38 -1.08
C ASP A 131 -8.33 -5.12 -2.00
N LEU A 132 -8.83 -6.09 -2.78
CA LEU A 132 -8.05 -6.90 -3.70
C LEU A 132 -7.84 -6.24 -5.09
N ILE A 133 -8.63 -5.22 -5.44
CA ILE A 133 -8.54 -4.52 -6.74
C ILE A 133 -7.12 -3.98 -7.00
N PRO A 134 -6.45 -3.28 -6.07
CA PRO A 134 -5.11 -2.76 -6.31
C PRO A 134 -4.09 -3.86 -6.63
N TYR A 135 -4.20 -5.01 -5.99
CA TYR A 135 -3.29 -6.14 -6.22
C TYR A 135 -3.52 -6.85 -7.57
N ARG A 136 -4.75 -6.78 -8.10
CA ARG A 136 -5.08 -7.34 -9.43
C ARG A 136 -4.68 -6.43 -10.58
N GLN A 137 -4.65 -5.11 -10.36
CA GLN A 137 -4.48 -4.13 -11.43
C GLN A 137 -3.06 -3.54 -11.49
N LEU A 138 -2.31 -3.60 -10.39
CA LEU A 138 -0.96 -3.04 -10.34
C LEU A 138 0.10 -4.08 -10.68
N SER A 139 1.06 -3.68 -11.51
CA SER A 139 2.31 -4.42 -11.69
C SER A 139 3.27 -4.06 -10.56
N LEU A 140 3.45 -4.97 -9.61
CA LEU A 140 4.27 -4.83 -8.43
C LEU A 140 5.48 -5.76 -8.49
N ASP A 141 6.63 -5.31 -7.98
CA ASP A 141 7.85 -6.14 -7.91
C ASP A 141 7.83 -7.05 -6.68
N ALA A 142 7.14 -6.65 -5.63
CA ALA A 142 6.90 -7.46 -4.43
C ALA A 142 5.54 -7.13 -3.78
N VAL A 143 5.07 -8.05 -2.94
CA VAL A 143 3.89 -7.88 -2.09
C VAL A 143 4.23 -8.26 -0.65
N MET A 144 3.87 -7.40 0.29
CA MET A 144 4.01 -7.67 1.72
C MET A 144 2.66 -8.09 2.30
N ALA A 145 2.58 -9.31 2.84
CA ALA A 145 1.38 -9.80 3.48
C ALA A 145 1.18 -9.20 4.88
N ALA A 146 -0.08 -9.04 5.27
CA ALA A 146 -0.48 -8.47 6.55
C ALA A 146 -0.36 -9.46 7.72
N HIS A 147 -0.04 -8.94 8.91
CA HIS A 147 -0.15 -9.68 10.18
C HIS A 147 -1.57 -9.56 10.76
N VAL A 148 -2.56 -9.93 9.95
CA VAL A 148 -3.99 -9.91 10.28
C VAL A 148 -4.56 -11.29 9.99
N ILE A 149 -5.46 -11.79 10.84
CA ILE A 149 -6.28 -12.97 10.58
C ILE A 149 -7.50 -12.51 9.76
N TYR A 150 -7.85 -13.26 8.74
CA TYR A 150 -9.05 -13.05 7.92
C TYR A 150 -9.90 -14.30 8.01
N ASP A 151 -10.94 -14.25 8.84
CA ASP A 151 -11.78 -15.41 9.17
C ASP A 151 -12.39 -16.08 7.95
N CYS A 152 -12.62 -15.34 6.89
CA CYS A 152 -13.14 -15.87 5.63
C CYS A 152 -12.20 -16.84 4.91
N MET A 153 -10.93 -16.92 5.28
CA MET A 153 -9.93 -17.71 4.56
C MET A 153 -9.17 -18.69 5.47
N ASP A 154 -8.62 -18.20 6.59
CA ASP A 154 -7.74 -18.97 7.45
C ASP A 154 -7.73 -18.44 8.88
N CYS A 155 -7.44 -19.29 9.86
CA CYS A 155 -7.21 -18.92 11.25
C CYS A 155 -5.78 -18.40 11.50
N ASN A 156 -4.89 -18.48 10.51
CA ASN A 156 -3.55 -17.90 10.55
C ASN A 156 -3.56 -16.49 9.98
N THR A 157 -2.61 -15.65 10.40
CA THR A 157 -2.41 -14.35 9.75
C THR A 157 -2.03 -14.52 8.29
N ALA A 158 -2.37 -13.57 7.44
CA ALA A 158 -2.14 -13.69 5.99
C ALA A 158 -0.67 -14.02 5.64
N VAL A 159 0.30 -13.50 6.40
CA VAL A 159 1.73 -13.76 6.20
C VAL A 159 2.11 -15.23 6.42
N PHE A 160 1.36 -15.97 7.23
CA PHE A 160 1.58 -17.40 7.53
C PHE A 160 0.50 -18.31 6.93
N SER A 161 -0.44 -17.76 6.18
CA SER A 161 -1.53 -18.52 5.56
C SER A 161 -1.16 -19.02 4.17
N ASN A 162 -0.99 -20.33 4.03
CA ASN A 162 -0.80 -20.95 2.72
C ASN A 162 -1.98 -20.68 1.77
N LYS A 163 -3.20 -20.53 2.31
CA LYS A 163 -4.38 -20.21 1.50
C LYS A 163 -4.29 -18.81 0.89
N TRP A 164 -3.91 -17.79 1.69
CA TRP A 164 -3.72 -16.43 1.18
C TRP A 164 -2.56 -16.33 0.19
N ILE A 165 -1.46 -17.03 0.44
CA ILE A 165 -0.33 -17.06 -0.50
C ILE A 165 -0.73 -17.76 -1.80
N SER A 166 -1.48 -18.86 -1.72
CA SER A 166 -2.02 -19.55 -2.91
C SER A 166 -2.98 -18.64 -3.69
N TYR A 167 -3.87 -17.93 -3.00
CA TYR A 167 -4.77 -16.96 -3.61
C TYR A 167 -4.01 -15.83 -4.34
N LEU A 168 -2.97 -15.28 -3.70
CA LEU A 168 -2.12 -14.27 -4.32
C LEU A 168 -1.46 -14.80 -5.61
N ARG A 169 -0.95 -16.04 -5.59
CA ARG A 169 -0.27 -16.65 -6.74
C ARG A 169 -1.22 -17.09 -7.85
N ASN A 170 -2.32 -17.76 -7.48
CA ASN A 170 -3.18 -18.47 -8.44
C ASN A 170 -4.36 -17.63 -8.92
N ASP A 171 -4.96 -16.78 -8.07
CA ASP A 171 -6.16 -15.98 -8.40
C ASP A 171 -5.79 -14.56 -8.82
N ILE A 172 -4.86 -13.93 -8.09
CA ILE A 172 -4.36 -12.58 -8.43
C ILE A 172 -3.26 -12.64 -9.50
N LYS A 173 -2.60 -13.81 -9.67
CA LYS A 173 -1.55 -14.05 -10.67
C LYS A 173 -0.27 -13.25 -10.40
N PHE A 174 0.01 -12.97 -9.14
CA PHE A 174 1.26 -12.30 -8.76
C PHE A 174 2.46 -13.27 -8.89
N ASN A 175 3.48 -12.85 -9.65
CA ASN A 175 4.66 -13.67 -10.00
C ASN A 175 5.99 -13.12 -9.45
N GLY A 176 5.96 -12.00 -8.69
CA GLY A 176 7.13 -11.41 -8.08
C GLY A 176 7.66 -12.17 -6.85
#